data_cf226f0b8921ab81eea6a3f82afbefeb
#
_entry.id   cf226f0b8921ab81eea6a3f82afbefeb
#
_cell.length_a   1.000
_cell.length_b   1.000
_cell.length_c   1.000
_cell.angle_alpha   90.00
_cell.angle_beta   90.00
_cell.angle_gamma   90.00
#
_symmetry.space_group_name_H-M   'P 1'
#
loop_
_entity.id
_entity.type
_entity.pdbx_description
1 polymer ?
#
loop_
_entity_poly.entity_id
_entity_poly.type
_entity_poly.pdbx_seq_one_letter_code
_entity_poly.pdbx_strand_id
1 'polypeptide(L)'
;MSVPTPHITAKLGDFADTVLMPGDPLRSKFIAENFLEDAVLVNNVRGVNGYTGYYKGKRVSVMASGMGQPAIGIYSYELFNFYDVKNIIRIGSCGSFDKDLHARDIIIAMGACTNGNYAMQYNLPGTFCPIADFDLVRRAAELCEKAGINYKVGNIFSSDTFYDDANSGMQSVSYTHLRAHETLAN
;
A
#
# COMPACT_ATOMS: atom_id res chain seq x y z
N MET A 1 11.29 14.38 15.72
CA MET A 1 12.50 14.38 14.87
C MET A 1 12.37 15.50 13.85
N SER A 2 13.48 16.03 13.38
CA SER A 2 13.48 17.03 12.31
C SER A 2 13.50 16.34 10.93
N VAL A 3 12.92 16.96 9.93
CA VAL A 3 13.11 16.57 8.53
C VAL A 3 14.39 17.20 7.98
N PRO A 4 15.14 16.54 7.08
CA PRO A 4 14.91 15.20 6.55
C PRO A 4 15.17 14.10 7.59
N THR A 5 14.55 12.93 7.40
CA THR A 5 14.77 11.74 8.23
C THR A 5 15.89 10.87 7.65
N PRO A 6 16.36 9.82 8.35
CA PRO A 6 17.34 8.88 7.79
C PRO A 6 16.85 8.09 6.56
N HIS A 7 15.53 8.05 6.32
CA HIS A 7 14.93 7.26 5.26
C HIS A 7 14.28 8.11 4.16
N ILE A 8 14.02 9.39 4.44
CA ILE A 8 13.36 10.31 3.50
C ILE A 8 14.12 11.64 3.48
N THR A 9 14.65 12.02 2.30
CA THR A 9 15.38 13.28 2.10
C THR A 9 14.52 14.47 1.78
N ALA A 10 13.23 14.28 1.57
CA ALA A 10 12.29 15.36 1.30
C ALA A 10 12.27 16.41 2.41
N LYS A 11 11.85 17.62 2.06
CA LYS A 11 11.57 18.71 3.00
C LYS A 11 10.11 18.70 3.41
N LEU A 12 9.78 19.40 4.49
CA LEU A 12 8.39 19.63 4.85
C LEU A 12 7.68 20.36 3.69
N GLY A 13 6.52 19.85 3.31
CA GLY A 13 5.74 20.36 2.19
C GLY A 13 6.09 19.76 0.82
N ASP A 14 7.15 18.95 0.69
CA ASP A 14 7.47 18.28 -0.58
C ASP A 14 6.44 17.20 -0.92
N PHE A 15 5.88 16.50 0.07
CA PHE A 15 4.79 15.55 -0.14
C PHE A 15 3.41 16.22 -0.20
N ALA A 16 2.50 15.63 -0.95
CA ALA A 16 1.08 15.97 -0.93
C ALA A 16 0.38 15.30 0.27
N ASP A 17 -0.83 15.77 0.60
CA ASP A 17 -1.65 15.18 1.67
C ASP A 17 -1.99 13.70 1.43
N THR A 18 -1.98 13.27 0.17
CA THR A 18 -2.25 11.89 -0.23
C THR A 18 -1.05 11.28 -0.94
N VAL A 19 -0.60 10.13 -0.45
CA VAL A 19 0.50 9.35 -1.02
C VAL A 19 -0.03 8.01 -1.53
N LEU A 20 0.19 7.74 -2.80
CA LEU A 20 0.03 6.41 -3.39
C LEU A 20 1.30 5.60 -3.08
N MET A 21 1.15 4.41 -2.52
CA MET A 21 2.30 3.66 -2.01
C MET A 21 2.40 2.26 -2.64
N PRO A 22 3.04 2.12 -3.82
CA PRO A 22 3.41 0.80 -4.34
C PRO A 22 4.57 0.21 -3.54
N GLY A 23 4.75 -1.12 -3.59
CA GLY A 23 5.91 -1.78 -2.97
C GLY A 23 7.21 -1.49 -3.74
N ASP A 24 7.13 -1.51 -5.06
CA ASP A 24 8.25 -1.44 -5.99
C ASP A 24 8.64 0.01 -6.32
N PRO A 25 9.95 0.40 -6.15
CA PRO A 25 10.44 1.72 -6.54
C PRO A 25 10.30 2.03 -8.03
N LEU A 26 10.40 1.02 -8.90
CA LEU A 26 10.21 1.23 -10.34
C LEU A 26 8.75 1.48 -10.67
N ARG A 27 7.81 0.90 -9.92
CA ARG A 27 6.39 1.20 -10.07
C ARG A 27 6.06 2.62 -9.62
N SER A 28 6.66 3.12 -8.54
CA SER A 28 6.50 4.53 -8.16
C SER A 28 7.01 5.48 -9.24
N LYS A 29 8.15 5.17 -9.84
CA LYS A 29 8.69 5.90 -10.99
C LYS A 29 7.74 5.85 -12.18
N PHE A 30 7.29 4.66 -12.56
CA PHE A 30 6.34 4.47 -13.66
C PHE A 30 5.06 5.29 -13.48
N ILE A 31 4.48 5.28 -12.27
CA ILE A 31 3.28 6.06 -11.99
C ILE A 31 3.56 7.56 -12.12
N ALA A 32 4.69 8.03 -11.60
CA ALA A 32 5.06 9.42 -11.69
C ALA A 32 5.24 9.88 -13.15
N GLU A 33 5.97 9.12 -13.95
CA GLU A 33 6.29 9.46 -15.34
C GLU A 33 5.10 9.36 -16.30
N ASN A 34 4.13 8.49 -16.03
CA ASN A 34 3.03 8.23 -16.96
C ASN A 34 1.68 8.85 -16.55
N PHE A 35 1.52 9.21 -15.29
CA PHE A 35 0.22 9.69 -14.76
C PHE A 35 0.28 11.04 -14.06
N LEU A 36 1.46 11.50 -13.62
CA LEU A 36 1.56 12.78 -12.94
C LEU A 36 2.11 13.86 -13.87
N GLU A 37 1.48 15.01 -13.87
CA GLU A 37 1.97 16.25 -14.48
C GLU A 37 2.99 16.90 -13.53
N ASP A 38 4.07 17.47 -14.07
CA ASP A 38 5.13 18.18 -13.33
C ASP A 38 5.71 17.35 -12.17
N ALA A 39 5.90 16.06 -12.37
CA ALA A 39 6.40 15.15 -11.35
C ALA A 39 7.86 15.46 -10.97
N VAL A 40 8.10 15.73 -9.69
CA VAL A 40 9.42 16.01 -9.11
C VAL A 40 9.82 14.87 -8.18
N LEU A 41 11.06 14.38 -8.32
CA LEU A 41 11.66 13.42 -7.40
C LEU A 41 11.95 14.11 -6.06
N VAL A 42 11.30 13.68 -4.99
CA VAL A 42 11.44 14.24 -3.63
C VAL A 42 12.19 13.31 -2.68
N ASN A 43 12.29 12.03 -3.00
CA ASN A 43 13.06 11.05 -2.25
C ASN A 43 13.69 9.99 -3.14
N ASN A 44 14.93 9.60 -2.80
CA ASN A 44 15.61 8.45 -3.42
C ASN A 44 16.57 7.75 -2.43
N VAL A 45 16.35 7.91 -1.13
CA VAL A 45 17.15 7.22 -0.11
C VAL A 45 16.94 5.72 -0.26
N ARG A 46 18.04 4.95 -0.28
CA ARG A 46 18.02 3.49 -0.43
C ARG A 46 17.31 2.98 -1.69
N GLY A 47 17.19 3.83 -2.73
CA GLY A 47 16.45 3.51 -3.94
C GLY A 47 14.92 3.56 -3.79
N VAL A 48 14.41 3.98 -2.63
CA VAL A 48 12.98 4.13 -2.41
C VAL A 48 12.50 5.44 -3.01
N ASN A 49 12.13 5.37 -4.29
CA ASN A 49 11.73 6.53 -5.06
C ASN A 49 10.41 7.12 -4.57
N GLY A 50 10.43 8.43 -4.32
CA GLY A 50 9.25 9.23 -4.00
C GLY A 50 9.14 10.43 -4.94
N TYR A 51 7.96 10.66 -5.49
CA TYR A 51 7.66 11.76 -6.42
C TYR A 51 6.43 12.51 -5.96
N THR A 52 6.36 13.79 -6.30
CA THR A 52 5.17 14.61 -6.13
C THR A 52 4.87 15.34 -7.43
N GLY A 53 3.62 15.37 -7.83
CA GLY A 53 3.14 16.01 -9.04
C GLY A 53 1.65 16.25 -8.97
N TYR A 54 1.01 16.41 -10.14
CA TYR A 54 -0.41 16.68 -10.24
C TYR A 54 -1.11 15.60 -11.06
N TYR A 55 -2.29 15.21 -10.64
CA TYR A 55 -3.20 14.36 -11.40
C TYR A 55 -4.56 15.04 -11.52
N LYS A 56 -4.95 15.41 -12.73
CA LYS A 56 -6.21 16.15 -12.99
C LYS A 56 -6.35 17.37 -12.07
N GLY A 57 -5.28 18.17 -11.96
CA GLY A 57 -5.23 19.37 -11.16
C GLY A 57 -5.13 19.17 -9.64
N LYS A 58 -5.08 17.93 -9.15
CA LYS A 58 -4.88 17.62 -7.72
C LYS A 58 -3.44 17.22 -7.45
N ARG A 59 -2.84 17.82 -6.43
CA ARG A 59 -1.51 17.45 -5.99
C ARG A 59 -1.53 16.06 -5.34
N VAL A 60 -0.67 15.16 -5.80
CA VAL A 60 -0.56 13.77 -5.35
C VAL A 60 0.90 13.38 -5.28
N SER A 61 1.26 12.60 -4.29
CA SER A 61 2.57 11.96 -4.20
C SER A 61 2.46 10.47 -4.48
N VAL A 62 3.53 9.91 -4.99
CA VAL A 62 3.71 8.46 -5.10
C VAL A 62 5.08 8.11 -4.52
N MET A 63 5.13 7.18 -3.58
CA MET A 63 6.38 6.74 -2.97
C MET A 63 6.36 5.24 -2.70
N ALA A 64 7.44 4.55 -3.04
CA ALA A 64 7.54 3.13 -2.77
C ALA A 64 7.59 2.82 -1.26
N SER A 65 7.07 1.68 -0.87
CA SER A 65 7.16 1.18 0.51
C SER A 65 8.31 0.21 0.74
N GLY A 66 8.89 -0.34 -0.32
CA GLY A 66 9.70 -1.55 -0.21
C GLY A 66 8.83 -2.78 0.08
N MET A 67 9.45 -3.85 0.53
CA MET A 67 8.81 -5.14 0.82
C MET A 67 8.67 -5.35 2.33
N GLY A 68 7.55 -5.97 2.73
CA GLY A 68 7.31 -6.41 4.09
C GLY A 68 6.76 -5.35 5.03
N GLN A 69 6.09 -5.82 6.08
CA GLN A 69 5.47 -4.95 7.09
C GLN A 69 6.47 -4.01 7.76
N PRO A 70 7.70 -4.40 8.10
CA PRO A 70 8.67 -3.48 8.69
C PRO A 70 9.07 -2.34 7.77
N ALA A 71 9.21 -2.59 6.46
CA ALA A 71 9.58 -1.57 5.49
C ALA A 71 8.47 -0.51 5.36
N ILE A 72 7.23 -0.93 5.08
CA ILE A 72 6.10 0.00 4.98
C ILE A 72 5.86 0.74 6.30
N GLY A 73 6.11 0.08 7.44
CA GLY A 73 5.99 0.66 8.77
C GLY A 73 6.90 1.87 8.97
N ILE A 74 8.15 1.79 8.51
CA ILE A 74 9.10 2.92 8.56
C ILE A 74 8.55 4.11 7.76
N TYR A 75 8.26 3.88 6.47
CA TYR A 75 7.89 4.99 5.58
C TYR A 75 6.53 5.60 5.92
N SER A 76 5.53 4.77 6.25
CA SER A 76 4.21 5.30 6.64
C SER A 76 4.27 6.07 7.96
N TYR A 77 5.04 5.60 8.93
CA TYR A 77 5.25 6.31 10.18
C TYR A 77 5.87 7.69 9.96
N GLU A 78 6.94 7.75 9.15
CA GLU A 78 7.61 9.02 8.86
C GLU A 78 6.73 9.98 8.07
N LEU A 79 6.01 9.50 7.06
CA LEU A 79 5.11 10.31 6.26
C LEU A 79 3.99 10.94 7.10
N PHE A 80 3.35 10.16 7.98
CA PHE A 80 2.29 10.68 8.86
C PHE A 80 2.83 11.62 9.95
N ASN A 81 3.95 11.29 10.58
CA ASN A 81 4.39 12.01 11.75
C ASN A 81 5.32 13.21 11.47
N PHE A 82 6.00 13.22 10.29
CA PHE A 82 7.01 14.22 10.02
C PHE A 82 6.80 15.01 8.73
N TYR A 83 5.94 14.52 7.81
CA TYR A 83 5.72 15.14 6.51
C TYR A 83 4.27 15.58 6.26
N ASP A 84 3.45 15.63 7.29
CA ASP A 84 2.04 16.09 7.24
C ASP A 84 1.14 15.32 6.26
N VAL A 85 1.51 14.12 5.85
CA VAL A 85 0.67 13.26 5.01
C VAL A 85 -0.58 12.87 5.79
N LYS A 86 -1.75 12.94 5.13
CA LYS A 86 -3.05 12.64 5.73
C LYS A 86 -3.58 11.27 5.31
N ASN A 87 -3.27 10.86 4.08
CA ASN A 87 -3.80 9.63 3.51
C ASN A 87 -2.68 8.85 2.83
N ILE A 88 -2.63 7.55 3.08
CA ILE A 88 -1.79 6.62 2.34
C ILE A 88 -2.69 5.57 1.70
N ILE A 89 -2.58 5.40 0.38
CA ILE A 89 -3.28 4.38 -0.37
C ILE A 89 -2.24 3.40 -0.90
N ARG A 90 -2.22 2.19 -0.33
CA ARG A 90 -1.34 1.13 -0.78
C ARG A 90 -1.81 0.60 -2.14
N ILE A 91 -0.92 0.59 -3.12
CA ILE A 91 -1.18 0.05 -4.46
C ILE A 91 -0.29 -1.16 -4.67
N GLY A 92 -0.85 -2.33 -4.58
CA GLY A 92 -0.12 -3.58 -4.70
C GLY A 92 -0.71 -4.53 -5.73
N SER A 93 -0.07 -5.66 -5.88
CA SER A 93 -0.61 -6.84 -6.55
C SER A 93 -0.93 -7.90 -5.49
N CYS A 94 -1.89 -8.75 -5.79
CA CYS A 94 -2.24 -9.87 -4.92
C CYS A 94 -2.63 -11.09 -5.76
N GLY A 95 -2.50 -12.28 -5.17
CA GLY A 95 -3.17 -13.47 -5.63
C GLY A 95 -4.58 -13.55 -5.05
N SER A 96 -5.45 -14.34 -5.65
CA SER A 96 -6.78 -14.64 -5.15
C SER A 96 -7.04 -16.13 -5.14
N PHE A 97 -7.78 -16.60 -4.14
CA PHE A 97 -8.37 -17.94 -4.10
C PHE A 97 -9.79 -17.95 -4.66
N ASP A 98 -10.34 -16.79 -4.94
CA ASP A 98 -11.66 -16.64 -5.53
C ASP A 98 -11.63 -16.97 -7.01
N LYS A 99 -12.46 -17.93 -7.41
CA LYS A 99 -12.53 -18.42 -8.79
C LYS A 99 -13.14 -17.42 -9.78
N ASP A 100 -13.90 -16.45 -9.25
CA ASP A 100 -14.58 -15.42 -10.04
C ASP A 100 -13.70 -14.19 -10.27
N LEU A 101 -12.49 -14.17 -9.73
CA LEU A 101 -11.52 -13.10 -9.91
C LEU A 101 -10.44 -13.49 -10.92
N HIS A 102 -10.18 -12.59 -11.86
CA HIS A 102 -9.25 -12.77 -12.95
C HIS A 102 -8.12 -11.75 -12.88
N ALA A 103 -7.06 -11.99 -13.64
CA ALA A 103 -5.98 -11.02 -13.78
C ALA A 103 -6.53 -9.68 -14.30
N ARG A 104 -6.12 -8.58 -13.63
CA ARG A 104 -6.56 -7.18 -13.82
C ARG A 104 -7.85 -6.78 -13.11
N ASP A 105 -8.53 -7.70 -12.42
CA ASP A 105 -9.60 -7.30 -11.50
C ASP A 105 -9.04 -6.52 -10.31
N ILE A 106 -9.85 -5.66 -9.73
CA ILE A 106 -9.43 -4.83 -8.59
C ILE A 106 -9.93 -5.44 -7.29
N ILE A 107 -9.01 -5.53 -6.33
CA ILE A 107 -9.32 -5.93 -4.96
C ILE A 107 -9.20 -4.71 -4.06
N ILE A 108 -10.29 -4.38 -3.39
CA ILE A 108 -10.35 -3.30 -2.41
C ILE A 108 -10.29 -3.93 -1.03
N ALA A 109 -9.16 -3.77 -0.36
CA ALA A 109 -8.98 -4.29 0.99
C ALA A 109 -9.79 -3.47 2.00
N MET A 110 -10.70 -4.14 2.72
CA MET A 110 -11.41 -3.54 3.85
C MET A 110 -10.76 -3.88 5.19
N GLY A 111 -10.03 -4.97 5.26
CA GLY A 111 -9.28 -5.41 6.43
C GLY A 111 -8.07 -6.23 6.03
N ALA A 112 -7.14 -6.40 6.94
CA ALA A 112 -5.93 -7.18 6.72
C ALA A 112 -5.72 -8.22 7.82
N CYS A 113 -5.55 -9.47 7.41
CA CYS A 113 -5.11 -10.56 8.28
C CYS A 113 -3.61 -10.78 8.10
N THR A 114 -2.96 -11.29 9.11
CA THR A 114 -1.53 -11.62 9.04
C THR A 114 -1.20 -12.82 9.92
N ASN A 115 -0.18 -13.57 9.52
CA ASN A 115 0.50 -14.56 10.37
C ASN A 115 1.77 -13.99 11.01
N GLY A 116 2.11 -12.73 10.73
CA GLY A 116 3.27 -12.05 11.28
C GLY A 116 3.01 -11.46 12.68
N ASN A 117 4.09 -11.16 13.37
CA ASN A 117 4.05 -10.62 14.73
C ASN A 117 4.30 -9.09 14.76
N TYR A 118 4.22 -8.40 13.65
CA TYR A 118 4.55 -6.98 13.58
C TYR A 118 3.74 -6.13 14.58
N ALA A 119 2.45 -6.42 14.77
CA ALA A 119 1.59 -5.69 15.70
C ALA A 119 1.96 -5.87 17.19
N MET A 120 2.72 -6.91 17.53
CA MET A 120 3.13 -7.18 18.93
C MET A 120 3.99 -6.05 19.52
N GLN A 121 4.74 -5.33 18.70
CA GLN A 121 5.55 -4.19 19.13
C GLN A 121 4.73 -3.05 19.76
N TYR A 122 3.45 -2.94 19.43
CA TYR A 122 2.56 -1.90 19.95
C TYR A 122 2.01 -2.25 21.35
N ASN A 123 2.24 -3.47 21.81
CA ASN A 123 1.83 -3.94 23.14
C ASN A 123 0.36 -3.62 23.48
N LEU A 124 -0.52 -3.80 22.51
CA LEU A 124 -1.95 -3.54 22.67
C LEU A 124 -2.62 -4.63 23.51
N PRO A 125 -3.57 -4.28 24.38
CA PRO A 125 -4.35 -5.27 25.12
C PRO A 125 -5.36 -5.94 24.19
N GLY A 126 -5.09 -7.18 23.79
CA GLY A 126 -5.96 -7.96 22.89
C GLY A 126 -5.45 -8.04 21.45
N THR A 127 -6.32 -8.45 20.54
CA THR A 127 -5.99 -8.60 19.12
C THR A 127 -6.41 -7.36 18.35
N PHE A 128 -5.46 -6.70 17.71
CA PHE A 128 -5.73 -5.57 16.83
C PHE A 128 -6.27 -6.08 15.49
N CYS A 129 -7.37 -5.48 15.03
CA CYS A 129 -7.95 -5.75 13.71
C CYS A 129 -7.71 -4.55 12.81
N PRO A 130 -6.72 -4.58 11.91
CA PRO A 130 -6.45 -3.49 10.98
C PRO A 130 -7.56 -3.42 9.92
N ILE A 131 -8.23 -2.28 9.87
CA ILE A 131 -9.26 -1.98 8.87
C ILE A 131 -8.86 -0.76 8.06
N ALA A 132 -9.28 -0.71 6.80
CA ALA A 132 -9.11 0.44 5.95
C ALA A 132 -10.11 1.55 6.33
N ASP A 133 -9.79 2.78 5.92
CA ASP A 133 -10.72 3.90 6.01
C ASP A 133 -11.96 3.62 5.15
N PHE A 134 -13.14 3.67 5.77
CA PHE A 134 -14.41 3.30 5.13
C PHE A 134 -14.74 4.22 3.94
N ASP A 135 -14.48 5.52 4.05
CA ASP A 135 -14.78 6.46 2.96
C ASP A 135 -13.89 6.23 1.75
N LEU A 136 -12.60 5.88 1.96
CA LEU A 136 -11.71 5.50 0.88
C LEU A 136 -12.16 4.19 0.22
N VAL A 137 -12.55 3.17 0.99
CA VAL A 137 -13.07 1.89 0.47
C VAL A 137 -14.32 2.13 -0.36
N ARG A 138 -15.31 2.82 0.20
CA ARG A 138 -16.56 3.15 -0.49
C ARG A 138 -16.30 3.91 -1.79
N ARG A 139 -15.45 4.93 -1.74
CA ARG A 139 -15.11 5.73 -2.92
C ARG A 139 -14.41 4.93 -4.00
N ALA A 140 -13.53 4.03 -3.63
CA ALA A 140 -12.87 3.14 -4.59
C ALA A 140 -13.88 2.21 -5.27
N ALA A 141 -14.81 1.63 -4.52
CA ALA A 141 -15.88 0.79 -5.05
C ALA A 141 -16.78 1.57 -6.05
N GLU A 142 -17.28 2.74 -5.65
CA GLU A 142 -18.07 3.63 -6.52
C GLU A 142 -17.35 3.96 -7.85
N LEU A 143 -16.03 4.16 -7.79
CA LEU A 143 -15.23 4.45 -8.98
C LEU A 143 -15.08 3.23 -9.89
N CYS A 144 -14.92 2.04 -9.33
CA CYS A 144 -14.90 0.79 -10.10
C CYS A 144 -16.24 0.54 -10.80
N GLU A 145 -17.37 0.71 -10.08
CA GLU A 145 -18.71 0.60 -10.65
C GLU A 145 -18.92 1.58 -11.81
N LYS A 146 -18.58 2.85 -11.58
CA LYS A 146 -18.71 3.88 -12.61
C LYS A 146 -17.84 3.62 -13.84
N ALA A 147 -16.68 2.99 -13.65
CA ALA A 147 -15.76 2.66 -14.73
C ALA A 147 -16.06 1.29 -15.40
N GLY A 148 -17.02 0.53 -14.88
CA GLY A 148 -17.32 -0.82 -15.36
C GLY A 148 -16.17 -1.82 -15.11
N ILE A 149 -15.37 -1.58 -14.08
CA ILE A 149 -14.24 -2.43 -13.71
C ILE A 149 -14.73 -3.49 -12.73
N ASN A 150 -14.39 -4.75 -13.00
CA ASN A 150 -14.68 -5.82 -12.05
C ASN A 150 -13.85 -5.64 -10.78
N TYR A 151 -14.50 -5.70 -9.62
CA TYR A 151 -13.84 -5.53 -8.34
C TYR A 151 -14.48 -6.38 -7.26
N LYS A 152 -13.73 -6.61 -6.19
CA LYS A 152 -14.24 -7.25 -4.98
C LYS A 152 -13.73 -6.51 -3.74
N VAL A 153 -14.60 -6.32 -2.76
CA VAL A 153 -14.24 -5.79 -1.44
C VAL A 153 -14.11 -6.95 -0.48
N GLY A 154 -13.00 -7.01 0.25
CA GLY A 154 -12.77 -8.11 1.20
C GLY A 154 -11.50 -7.95 2.00
N ASN A 155 -11.22 -8.95 2.84
CA ASN A 155 -9.99 -8.98 3.59
C ASN A 155 -8.82 -9.45 2.72
N ILE A 156 -7.65 -8.86 2.96
CA ILE A 156 -6.38 -9.36 2.41
C ILE A 156 -5.63 -10.13 3.50
N PHE A 157 -4.71 -10.98 3.06
CA PHE A 157 -3.78 -11.67 3.96
C PHE A 157 -2.35 -11.25 3.62
N SER A 158 -1.65 -10.70 4.61
CA SER A 158 -0.23 -10.34 4.53
C SER A 158 0.60 -11.34 5.32
N SER A 159 1.57 -11.96 4.68
CA SER A 159 2.48 -12.92 5.29
C SER A 159 3.90 -12.36 5.39
N ASP A 160 4.60 -12.68 6.46
CA ASP A 160 6.03 -12.37 6.60
C ASP A 160 6.91 -13.28 5.72
N THR A 161 6.37 -14.42 5.27
CA THR A 161 7.04 -15.35 4.38
C THR A 161 6.34 -15.40 3.02
N PHE A 162 7.11 -15.32 1.95
CA PHE A 162 6.57 -15.46 0.60
C PHE A 162 6.48 -16.95 0.20
N TYR A 163 7.53 -17.70 0.50
CA TYR A 163 7.59 -19.14 0.25
C TYR A 163 7.21 -19.88 1.52
N ASP A 164 6.12 -20.64 1.47
CA ASP A 164 5.64 -21.48 2.57
C ASP A 164 5.53 -22.91 2.07
N ASP A 165 6.53 -23.70 2.40
CA ASP A 165 6.59 -25.12 2.01
C ASP A 165 5.63 -26.01 2.83
N ALA A 166 5.12 -25.51 3.95
CA ALA A 166 4.31 -26.29 4.87
C ALA A 166 2.83 -26.42 4.48
N ASN A 167 2.33 -25.65 3.50
CA ASN A 167 0.94 -25.66 3.01
C ASN A 167 -0.18 -25.56 4.09
N SER A 168 0.19 -25.45 5.35
CA SER A 168 -0.74 -25.56 6.48
C SER A 168 -1.53 -24.28 6.76
N GLY A 169 -0.93 -23.11 6.45
CA GLY A 169 -1.60 -21.82 6.63
C GLY A 169 -2.55 -21.47 5.50
N MET A 170 -2.29 -21.94 4.30
CA MET A 170 -3.06 -21.59 3.10
C MET A 170 -4.43 -22.28 3.03
N GLN A 171 -4.56 -23.48 3.58
CA GLN A 171 -5.84 -24.20 3.57
C GLN A 171 -6.91 -23.56 4.47
N SER A 172 -6.50 -22.92 5.56
CA SER A 172 -7.44 -22.25 6.48
C SER A 172 -7.92 -20.89 5.98
N VAL A 173 -7.19 -20.27 5.06
CA VAL A 173 -7.50 -18.93 4.50
C VAL A 173 -8.32 -19.03 3.22
N SER A 174 -8.48 -20.21 2.64
CA SER A 174 -9.08 -20.44 1.33
C SER A 174 -10.55 -20.04 1.20
N TYR A 175 -11.26 -19.84 2.32
CA TYR A 175 -12.70 -19.64 2.28
C TYR A 175 -13.18 -18.19 2.30
N THR A 176 -12.34 -17.20 2.68
CA THR A 176 -12.81 -15.83 2.88
C THR A 176 -11.83 -14.72 2.53
N HIS A 177 -10.60 -15.00 2.09
CA HIS A 177 -9.55 -13.99 2.04
C HIS A 177 -8.83 -13.95 0.69
N LEU A 178 -8.59 -12.72 0.27
CA LEU A 178 -7.72 -12.41 -0.86
C LEU A 178 -6.28 -12.30 -0.33
N ARG A 179 -5.33 -12.92 -1.02
CA ARG A 179 -3.93 -12.88 -0.61
C ARG A 179 -3.24 -11.69 -1.28
N ALA A 180 -2.83 -10.71 -0.49
CA ALA A 180 -1.87 -9.72 -0.94
C ALA A 180 -0.46 -10.27 -0.73
N HIS A 181 0.28 -10.46 -1.80
CA HIS A 181 1.72 -10.64 -1.72
C HIS A 181 2.38 -9.29 -1.76
N GLU A 182 3.14 -8.97 -0.74
CA GLU A 182 4.04 -7.82 -0.77
C GLU A 182 5.26 -8.15 -1.61
N THR A 183 5.10 -8.70 -2.78
CA THR A 183 6.25 -8.79 -3.67
C THR A 183 5.88 -9.17 -5.06
N LEU A 184 6.65 -8.60 -5.92
CA LEU A 184 7.00 -9.01 -7.27
C LEU A 184 5.93 -8.75 -8.31
N ALA A 185 6.03 -7.55 -8.80
CA ALA A 185 6.05 -7.37 -10.23
C ALA A 185 7.35 -7.97 -10.78
N ASN A 186 7.25 -8.94 -11.62
CA ASN A 186 8.14 -9.08 -12.75
C ASN A 186 7.59 -8.27 -13.89
#